data_1e7cd202f3c91e9764ba2a0a5dfd1e0f
#
_entry.id   1e7cd202f3c91e9764ba2a0a5dfd1e0f
#
_cell.length_a   1.000
_cell.length_b   1.000
_cell.length_c   1.000
_cell.angle_alpha   90.00
_cell.angle_beta   90.00
_cell.angle_gamma   90.00
#
_symmetry.space_group_name_H-M   'P 1'
#
loop_
_entity.id
_entity.type
_entity.pdbx_description
1 polymer ?
#
loop_
_entity_poly.entity_id
_entity_poly.type
_entity_poly.pdbx_seq_one_letter_code
_entity_poly.pdbx_strand_id
1 'polypeptide(L)'
;MQRKRQTVFLFAIVMVSLVAVSGCDKLRARDKLNKGVQAYKGGQTDAAIEDFKQATQFDPDLLNARLYLATAYSAQYIPGAPSPENIRNGDQAKAEFLTILQSHPDNLSAIDGIGSILYNMGGTPFDAAKMEESKTYHEKHIALKPEDPEPYYWIGVIDWTLAFRGNHQMREEYNKTAKKTIKDTDPMPPALATEFQAKYGATVDGGVESLKKAMTLRPDYDDAMAYLNLLYRQKADMETTPEARDADIKSADDLVDQVKAIKQRKMSAPTAPTS
;
A
#
# COMPACT_ATOMS: atom_id res chain seq x y z
N MET A 1 10.55 3.65 -65.86
CA MET A 1 10.11 2.53 -65.02
C MET A 1 11.18 2.04 -64.01
N GLN A 2 12.45 2.03 -64.35
CA GLN A 2 13.55 1.54 -63.46
C GLN A 2 13.70 2.37 -62.16
N ARG A 3 13.63 3.70 -62.20
CA ARG A 3 13.76 4.56 -61.00
C ARG A 3 12.69 4.30 -59.94
N LYS A 4 11.45 4.02 -60.32
CA LYS A 4 10.37 3.69 -59.37
C LYS A 4 10.58 2.32 -58.70
N ARG A 5 11.15 1.34 -59.41
CA ARG A 5 11.49 0.01 -58.85
C ARG A 5 12.62 0.10 -57.83
N GLN A 6 13.64 0.92 -58.08
CA GLN A 6 14.75 1.13 -57.11
C GLN A 6 14.30 1.80 -55.82
N THR A 7 13.39 2.78 -55.90
CA THR A 7 12.85 3.47 -54.70
C THR A 7 12.00 2.52 -53.86
N VAL A 8 11.20 1.66 -54.48
CA VAL A 8 10.39 0.65 -53.77
C VAL A 8 11.28 -0.41 -53.10
N PHE A 9 12.37 -0.82 -53.74
CA PHE A 9 13.32 -1.78 -53.16
C PHE A 9 14.10 -1.18 -51.98
N LEU A 10 14.50 0.09 -52.04
CA LEU A 10 15.16 0.80 -50.95
C LEU A 10 14.22 0.97 -49.74
N PHE A 11 12.94 1.31 -49.98
CA PHE A 11 11.92 1.40 -48.93
C PHE A 11 11.65 0.06 -48.27
N ALA A 12 11.63 -1.04 -49.04
CA ALA A 12 11.43 -2.39 -48.53
C ALA A 12 12.61 -2.86 -47.65
N ILE A 13 13.86 -2.56 -48.05
CA ILE A 13 15.05 -2.91 -47.28
C ILE A 13 15.12 -2.12 -45.98
N VAL A 14 14.77 -0.84 -45.99
CA VAL A 14 14.73 0.01 -44.76
C VAL A 14 13.62 -0.48 -43.81
N MET A 15 12.45 -0.87 -44.30
CA MET A 15 11.38 -1.43 -43.48
C MET A 15 11.79 -2.79 -42.83
N VAL A 16 12.44 -3.67 -43.59
CA VAL A 16 12.91 -4.98 -43.07
C VAL A 16 14.01 -4.82 -42.03
N SER A 17 14.91 -3.84 -42.20
CA SER A 17 15.97 -3.57 -41.23
C SER A 17 15.42 -2.97 -39.92
N LEU A 18 14.38 -2.13 -39.93
CA LEU A 18 13.71 -1.62 -38.74
C LEU A 18 12.99 -2.71 -37.94
N VAL A 19 12.37 -3.68 -38.56
CA VAL A 19 11.70 -4.81 -37.90
C VAL A 19 12.70 -5.77 -37.26
N ALA A 20 13.86 -6.00 -37.90
CA ALA A 20 14.90 -6.87 -37.35
C ALA A 20 15.57 -6.32 -36.08
N VAL A 21 15.76 -5.00 -35.98
CA VAL A 21 16.31 -4.34 -34.78
C VAL A 21 15.35 -4.46 -33.60
N SER A 22 14.07 -4.23 -33.80
CA SER A 22 13.04 -4.33 -32.75
C SER A 22 12.92 -5.75 -32.17
N GLY A 23 13.15 -6.79 -32.98
CA GLY A 23 13.11 -8.18 -32.51
C GLY A 23 14.28 -8.55 -31.60
N CYS A 24 15.48 -8.04 -31.91
CA CYS A 24 16.67 -8.26 -31.10
C CYS A 24 16.57 -7.57 -29.72
N ASP A 25 16.00 -6.37 -29.68
CA ASP A 25 15.87 -5.60 -28.44
C ASP A 25 14.84 -6.24 -27.50
N LYS A 26 13.72 -6.76 -28.01
CA LYS A 26 12.76 -7.53 -27.21
C LYS A 26 13.38 -8.81 -26.62
N LEU A 27 14.27 -9.50 -27.35
CA LEU A 27 14.97 -10.65 -26.83
C LEU A 27 15.96 -10.27 -25.72
N ARG A 28 16.72 -9.17 -25.91
CA ARG A 28 17.60 -8.61 -24.89
C ARG A 28 16.86 -8.19 -23.65
N ALA A 29 15.71 -7.54 -23.81
CA ALA A 29 14.86 -7.15 -22.70
C ALA A 29 14.44 -8.35 -21.83
N ARG A 30 14.03 -9.45 -22.47
CA ARG A 30 13.66 -10.68 -21.75
C ARG A 30 14.86 -11.34 -21.06
N ASP A 31 16.03 -11.37 -21.71
CA ASP A 31 17.26 -11.88 -21.07
C ASP A 31 17.60 -11.06 -19.82
N LYS A 32 17.55 -9.72 -19.92
CA LYS A 32 17.77 -8.81 -18.79
C LYS A 32 16.75 -8.98 -17.69
N LEU A 33 15.46 -9.09 -18.04
CA LEU A 33 14.41 -9.40 -17.07
C LEU A 33 14.70 -10.70 -16.29
N ASN A 34 15.05 -11.77 -17.01
CA ASN A 34 15.35 -13.06 -16.37
C ASN A 34 16.55 -12.98 -15.42
N LYS A 35 17.64 -12.29 -15.83
CA LYS A 35 18.80 -12.05 -14.98
C LYS A 35 18.43 -11.23 -13.74
N GLY A 36 17.67 -10.16 -13.90
CA GLY A 36 17.18 -9.34 -12.80
C GLY A 36 16.32 -10.15 -11.81
N VAL A 37 15.42 -11.01 -12.30
CA VAL A 37 14.61 -11.89 -11.44
C VAL A 37 15.50 -12.87 -10.65
N GLN A 38 16.53 -13.44 -11.26
CA GLN A 38 17.48 -14.32 -10.57
C GLN A 38 18.28 -13.56 -9.50
N ALA A 39 18.80 -12.38 -9.84
CA ALA A 39 19.50 -11.51 -8.90
C ALA A 39 18.61 -11.10 -7.72
N TYR A 40 17.35 -10.73 -7.99
CA TYR A 40 16.38 -10.36 -6.96
C TYR A 40 16.10 -11.52 -6.00
N LYS A 41 15.84 -12.72 -6.53
CA LYS A 41 15.67 -13.94 -5.71
C LYS A 41 16.92 -14.30 -4.91
N GLY A 42 18.10 -13.96 -5.40
CA GLY A 42 19.37 -14.14 -4.71
C GLY A 42 19.71 -13.04 -3.70
N GLY A 43 18.80 -12.07 -3.45
CA GLY A 43 19.04 -10.95 -2.53
C GLY A 43 19.97 -9.87 -3.08
N GLN A 44 20.34 -9.93 -4.36
CA GLN A 44 21.23 -8.97 -5.03
C GLN A 44 20.36 -7.83 -5.64
N THR A 45 19.71 -7.05 -4.80
CA THR A 45 18.68 -6.09 -5.24
C THR A 45 19.25 -5.00 -6.16
N ASP A 46 20.46 -4.49 -5.92
CA ASP A 46 21.09 -3.47 -6.78
C ASP A 46 21.35 -4.00 -8.19
N ALA A 47 21.89 -5.22 -8.29
CA ALA A 47 22.11 -5.87 -9.58
C ALA A 47 20.77 -6.14 -10.31
N ALA A 48 19.75 -6.52 -9.57
CA ALA A 48 18.41 -6.72 -10.12
C ALA A 48 17.83 -5.42 -10.68
N ILE A 49 17.93 -4.30 -9.96
CA ILE A 49 17.48 -2.98 -10.41
C ILE A 49 18.18 -2.59 -11.72
N GLU A 50 19.50 -2.79 -11.81
CA GLU A 50 20.24 -2.47 -13.03
C GLU A 50 19.80 -3.33 -14.22
N ASP A 51 19.61 -4.63 -14.03
CA ASP A 51 19.11 -5.51 -15.09
C ASP A 51 17.66 -5.18 -15.49
N PHE A 52 16.76 -4.84 -14.53
CA PHE A 52 15.42 -4.40 -14.84
C PHE A 52 15.38 -3.05 -15.58
N LYS A 53 16.25 -2.09 -15.22
CA LYS A 53 16.40 -0.85 -15.98
C LYS A 53 16.81 -1.12 -17.43
N GLN A 54 17.78 -1.97 -17.64
CA GLN A 54 18.21 -2.33 -18.99
C GLN A 54 17.08 -3.05 -19.75
N ALA A 55 16.30 -3.90 -19.09
CA ALA A 55 15.14 -4.53 -19.71
C ALA A 55 14.10 -3.50 -20.18
N THR A 56 13.77 -2.50 -19.34
CA THR A 56 12.83 -1.42 -19.71
C THR A 56 13.39 -0.44 -20.75
N GLN A 57 14.71 -0.31 -20.87
CA GLN A 57 15.36 0.45 -21.95
C GLN A 57 15.27 -0.28 -23.30
N PHE A 58 15.48 -1.61 -23.31
CA PHE A 58 15.38 -2.41 -24.53
C PHE A 58 13.93 -2.59 -25.01
N ASP A 59 12.99 -2.73 -24.07
CA ASP A 59 11.56 -2.85 -24.36
C ASP A 59 10.74 -2.06 -23.32
N PRO A 60 10.44 -0.78 -23.60
CA PRO A 60 9.66 0.06 -22.67
C PRO A 60 8.24 -0.47 -22.39
N ASP A 61 7.70 -1.30 -23.28
CA ASP A 61 6.36 -1.89 -23.15
C ASP A 61 6.37 -3.24 -22.42
N LEU A 62 7.56 -3.72 -21.98
CA LEU A 62 7.68 -4.97 -21.23
C LEU A 62 7.18 -4.77 -19.78
N LEU A 63 5.85 -4.88 -19.61
CA LEU A 63 5.14 -4.64 -18.36
C LEU A 63 5.81 -5.31 -17.14
N ASN A 64 6.18 -6.60 -17.26
CA ASN A 64 6.78 -7.34 -16.15
C ASN A 64 8.15 -6.76 -15.73
N ALA A 65 8.95 -6.25 -16.67
CA ALA A 65 10.24 -5.64 -16.32
C ALA A 65 10.02 -4.36 -15.48
N ARG A 66 9.04 -3.56 -15.85
CA ARG A 66 8.70 -2.34 -15.11
C ARG A 66 8.07 -2.64 -13.75
N LEU A 67 7.20 -3.66 -13.66
CA LEU A 67 6.65 -4.11 -12.37
C LEU A 67 7.75 -4.58 -11.42
N TYR A 68 8.69 -5.39 -11.89
CA TYR A 68 9.81 -5.84 -11.08
C TYR A 68 10.75 -4.71 -10.69
N LEU A 69 10.99 -3.74 -11.59
CA LEU A 69 11.80 -2.55 -11.28
C LEU A 69 11.16 -1.74 -10.15
N ALA A 70 9.86 -1.43 -10.26
CA ALA A 70 9.12 -0.72 -9.23
C ALA A 70 9.13 -1.47 -7.88
N THR A 71 8.91 -2.79 -7.92
CA THR A 71 8.95 -3.64 -6.73
C THR A 71 10.34 -3.66 -6.08
N ALA A 72 11.40 -3.74 -6.87
CA ALA A 72 12.77 -3.74 -6.37
C ALA A 72 13.14 -2.42 -5.68
N TYR A 73 12.72 -1.27 -6.26
CA TYR A 73 12.87 0.03 -5.59
C TYR A 73 12.04 0.11 -4.30
N SER A 74 10.80 -0.40 -4.32
CA SER A 74 9.97 -0.44 -3.10
C SER A 74 10.61 -1.26 -1.99
N ALA A 75 11.24 -2.38 -2.34
CA ALA A 75 11.92 -3.25 -1.38
C ALA A 75 13.19 -2.63 -0.77
N GLN A 76 13.83 -1.68 -1.48
CA GLN A 76 14.96 -0.93 -0.95
C GLN A 76 14.56 0.28 -0.12
N TYR A 77 13.29 0.71 -0.20
CA TYR A 77 12.80 1.83 0.60
C TYR A 77 12.62 1.40 2.06
N ILE A 78 13.32 2.08 2.97
CA ILE A 78 13.23 1.87 4.43
C ILE A 78 12.46 3.04 5.03
N PRO A 79 11.24 2.82 5.58
CA PRO A 79 10.45 3.88 6.20
C PRO A 79 11.24 4.62 7.28
N GLY A 80 11.24 5.95 7.19
CA GLY A 80 11.92 6.82 8.16
C GLY A 80 13.43 7.00 7.99
N ALA A 81 14.08 6.25 7.11
CA ALA A 81 15.51 6.47 6.84
C ALA A 81 15.70 7.78 6.02
N PRO A 82 16.50 8.75 6.52
CA PRO A 82 16.58 10.09 5.94
C PRO A 82 17.56 10.22 4.77
N SER A 83 18.20 9.13 4.34
CA SER A 83 19.22 9.20 3.29
C SER A 83 18.61 9.62 1.95
N PRO A 84 19.30 10.49 1.16
CA PRO A 84 18.81 10.89 -0.16
C PRO A 84 18.59 9.70 -1.11
N GLU A 85 19.35 8.62 -0.94
CA GLU A 85 19.19 7.40 -1.72
C GLU A 85 17.89 6.68 -1.37
N ASN A 86 17.59 6.55 -0.09
CA ASN A 86 16.34 5.95 0.38
C ASN A 86 15.11 6.71 -0.15
N ILE A 87 15.15 8.05 -0.06
CA ILE A 87 14.07 8.90 -0.59
C ILE A 87 13.90 8.68 -2.09
N ARG A 88 15.02 8.65 -2.85
CA ARG A 88 14.96 8.37 -4.29
C ARG A 88 14.38 6.99 -4.60
N ASN A 89 14.66 5.97 -3.81
CA ASN A 89 14.09 4.64 -4.02
C ASN A 89 12.57 4.66 -3.90
N GLY A 90 12.00 5.34 -2.89
CA GLY A 90 10.55 5.52 -2.76
C GLY A 90 9.94 6.26 -3.94
N ASP A 91 10.55 7.39 -4.34
CA ASP A 91 10.08 8.20 -5.47
C ASP A 91 10.16 7.43 -6.79
N GLN A 92 11.22 6.68 -7.02
CA GLN A 92 11.39 5.85 -8.23
C GLN A 92 10.38 4.70 -8.27
N ALA A 93 10.13 4.05 -7.14
CA ALA A 93 9.09 3.02 -7.05
C ALA A 93 7.72 3.57 -7.48
N LYS A 94 7.30 4.71 -6.90
CA LYS A 94 6.06 5.39 -7.27
C LYS A 94 6.03 5.77 -8.74
N ALA A 95 7.11 6.34 -9.28
CA ALA A 95 7.19 6.79 -10.67
C ALA A 95 7.06 5.62 -11.66
N GLU A 96 7.71 4.48 -11.40
CA GLU A 96 7.61 3.30 -12.26
C GLU A 96 6.20 2.69 -12.24
N PHE A 97 5.56 2.59 -11.07
CA PHE A 97 4.16 2.16 -11.00
C PHE A 97 3.21 3.12 -11.72
N LEU A 98 3.39 4.43 -11.58
CA LEU A 98 2.60 5.44 -12.31
C LEU A 98 2.77 5.30 -13.83
N THR A 99 3.98 5.00 -14.31
CA THR A 99 4.24 4.75 -15.72
C THR A 99 3.46 3.53 -16.23
N ILE A 100 3.31 2.49 -15.41
CA ILE A 100 2.46 1.34 -15.75
C ILE A 100 1.01 1.77 -15.92
N LEU A 101 0.48 2.58 -14.99
CA LEU A 101 -0.91 3.03 -15.03
C LEU A 101 -1.24 3.95 -16.22
N GLN A 102 -0.24 4.58 -16.87
CA GLN A 102 -0.46 5.36 -18.09
C GLN A 102 -0.91 4.47 -19.26
N SER A 103 -0.37 3.27 -19.37
CA SER A 103 -0.70 2.32 -20.45
C SER A 103 -1.65 1.19 -20.00
N HIS A 104 -1.69 0.90 -18.70
CA HIS A 104 -2.50 -0.17 -18.10
C HIS A 104 -3.22 0.38 -16.85
N PRO A 105 -4.26 1.23 -17.02
CA PRO A 105 -4.89 1.96 -15.90
C PRO A 105 -5.54 1.03 -14.84
N ASP A 106 -5.88 -0.20 -15.23
CA ASP A 106 -6.53 -1.20 -14.37
C ASP A 106 -5.55 -2.22 -13.79
N ASN A 107 -4.24 -1.97 -13.88
CA ASN A 107 -3.23 -2.89 -13.36
C ASN A 107 -3.21 -2.87 -11.82
N LEU A 108 -3.82 -3.87 -11.20
CA LEU A 108 -3.94 -3.98 -9.74
C LEU A 108 -2.59 -3.98 -9.04
N SER A 109 -1.57 -4.66 -9.59
CA SER A 109 -0.23 -4.69 -8.95
C SER A 109 0.40 -3.30 -8.89
N ALA A 110 0.19 -2.45 -9.91
CA ALA A 110 0.68 -1.08 -9.90
C ALA A 110 -0.15 -0.20 -8.96
N ILE A 111 -1.47 -0.36 -8.92
CA ILE A 111 -2.38 0.35 -8.01
C ILE A 111 -1.96 0.05 -6.55
N ASP A 112 -1.85 -1.23 -6.19
CA ASP A 112 -1.47 -1.66 -4.84
C ASP A 112 -0.03 -1.25 -4.49
N GLY A 113 0.88 -1.31 -5.47
CA GLY A 113 2.24 -0.87 -5.31
C GLY A 113 2.34 0.62 -4.94
N ILE A 114 1.54 1.48 -5.59
CA ILE A 114 1.49 2.91 -5.26
C ILE A 114 0.85 3.10 -3.88
N GLY A 115 -0.26 2.42 -3.58
CA GLY A 115 -0.89 2.47 -2.26
C GLY A 115 0.11 2.14 -1.16
N SER A 116 0.80 1.02 -1.30
CA SER A 116 1.77 0.54 -0.31
C SER A 116 2.98 1.46 -0.14
N ILE A 117 3.58 1.95 -1.24
CA ILE A 117 4.75 2.84 -1.12
C ILE A 117 4.37 4.20 -0.51
N LEU A 118 3.19 4.74 -0.85
CA LEU A 118 2.69 5.98 -0.26
C LEU A 118 2.43 5.83 1.25
N TYR A 119 1.83 4.72 1.68
CA TYR A 119 1.65 4.41 3.10
C TYR A 119 2.99 4.38 3.83
N ASN A 120 3.98 3.68 3.28
CA ASN A 120 5.32 3.61 3.87
C ASN A 120 6.02 4.98 3.93
N MET A 121 5.91 5.78 2.87
CA MET A 121 6.48 7.14 2.81
C MET A 121 5.75 8.13 3.72
N GLY A 122 4.47 7.89 4.00
CA GLY A 122 3.64 8.74 4.86
C GLY A 122 3.76 8.41 6.36
N GLY A 123 4.39 7.29 6.71
CA GLY A 123 4.45 6.83 8.11
C GLY A 123 5.47 7.57 8.98
N THR A 124 6.67 7.80 8.45
CA THR A 124 7.77 8.44 9.22
C THR A 124 8.71 9.21 8.28
N PRO A 125 8.83 10.57 8.41
CA PRO A 125 7.95 11.40 9.25
C PRO A 125 6.49 11.31 8.81
N PHE A 126 5.56 11.51 9.75
CA PHE A 126 4.13 11.37 9.45
C PHE A 126 3.68 12.45 8.43
N ASP A 127 3.04 12.00 7.37
CA ASP A 127 2.51 12.82 6.28
C ASP A 127 1.07 12.37 5.95
N ALA A 128 0.10 13.09 6.49
CA ALA A 128 -1.32 12.78 6.29
C ALA A 128 -1.73 12.82 4.82
N ALA A 129 -1.13 13.70 4.00
CA ALA A 129 -1.46 13.80 2.59
C ALA A 129 -1.08 12.53 1.82
N LYS A 130 0.09 11.94 2.13
CA LYS A 130 0.49 10.65 1.55
C LYS A 130 -0.41 9.50 2.03
N MET A 131 -0.86 9.52 3.28
CA MET A 131 -1.82 8.53 3.78
C MET A 131 -3.15 8.62 3.01
N GLU A 132 -3.69 9.82 2.82
CA GLU A 132 -4.90 10.01 2.03
C GLU A 132 -4.70 9.65 0.54
N GLU A 133 -3.56 10.01 -0.05
CA GLU A 133 -3.23 9.58 -1.41
C GLU A 133 -3.15 8.04 -1.50
N SER A 134 -2.54 7.36 -0.52
CA SER A 134 -2.53 5.89 -0.43
C SER A 134 -3.94 5.31 -0.42
N LYS A 135 -4.84 5.87 0.41
CA LYS A 135 -6.24 5.46 0.50
C LYS A 135 -6.94 5.50 -0.86
N THR A 136 -6.73 6.57 -1.65
CA THR A 136 -7.35 6.68 -2.98
C THR A 136 -6.95 5.56 -3.95
N TYR A 137 -5.76 4.98 -3.81
CA TYR A 137 -5.34 3.84 -4.62
C TYR A 137 -6.01 2.54 -4.17
N HIS A 138 -6.21 2.33 -2.87
CA HIS A 138 -7.00 1.19 -2.39
C HIS A 138 -8.48 1.31 -2.78
N GLU A 139 -9.05 2.51 -2.80
CA GLU A 139 -10.39 2.76 -3.34
C GLU A 139 -10.50 2.45 -4.84
N LYS A 140 -9.45 2.76 -5.64
CA LYS A 140 -9.38 2.34 -7.04
C LYS A 140 -9.35 0.82 -7.19
N HIS A 141 -8.62 0.11 -6.32
CA HIS A 141 -8.63 -1.35 -6.31
C HIS A 141 -10.05 -1.88 -6.04
N ILE A 142 -10.74 -1.36 -5.01
CA ILE A 142 -12.12 -1.75 -4.69
C ILE A 142 -13.06 -1.54 -5.89
N ALA A 143 -12.91 -0.43 -6.61
CA ALA A 143 -13.72 -0.16 -7.81
C ALA A 143 -13.53 -1.21 -8.91
N LEU A 144 -12.34 -1.80 -9.03
CA LEU A 144 -12.01 -2.84 -10.01
C LEU A 144 -12.35 -4.26 -9.50
N LYS A 145 -12.20 -4.49 -8.19
CA LYS A 145 -12.34 -5.84 -7.58
C LYS A 145 -12.95 -5.75 -6.17
N PRO A 146 -14.27 -5.49 -6.08
CA PRO A 146 -14.95 -5.24 -4.81
C PRO A 146 -15.04 -6.47 -3.87
N GLU A 147 -14.72 -7.67 -4.36
CA GLU A 147 -14.68 -8.91 -3.58
C GLU A 147 -13.31 -9.21 -2.95
N ASP A 148 -12.29 -8.38 -3.20
CA ASP A 148 -10.97 -8.53 -2.56
C ASP A 148 -10.98 -7.91 -1.17
N PRO A 149 -10.66 -8.65 -0.09
CA PRO A 149 -10.64 -8.10 1.27
C PRO A 149 -9.45 -7.18 1.54
N GLU A 150 -8.34 -7.30 0.79
CA GLU A 150 -7.09 -6.60 1.07
C GLU A 150 -7.21 -5.07 1.01
N PRO A 151 -7.81 -4.44 -0.03
CA PRO A 151 -7.88 -2.99 -0.08
C PRO A 151 -8.77 -2.41 1.02
N TYR A 152 -9.82 -3.11 1.46
CA TYR A 152 -10.63 -2.70 2.61
C TYR A 152 -9.83 -2.74 3.91
N TYR A 153 -9.00 -3.76 4.09
CA TYR A 153 -8.09 -3.83 5.23
C TYR A 153 -7.12 -2.64 5.25
N TRP A 154 -6.49 -2.31 4.12
CA TRP A 154 -5.55 -1.19 4.04
C TRP A 154 -6.22 0.16 4.29
N ILE A 155 -7.44 0.38 3.81
CA ILE A 155 -8.23 1.59 4.14
C ILE A 155 -8.41 1.68 5.65
N GLY A 156 -8.81 0.61 6.31
CA GLY A 156 -8.97 0.60 7.76
C GLY A 156 -7.67 0.86 8.53
N VAL A 157 -6.54 0.34 8.06
CA VAL A 157 -5.20 0.61 8.63
C VAL A 157 -4.82 2.08 8.49
N ILE A 158 -5.08 2.67 7.31
CA ILE A 158 -4.81 4.10 7.05
C ILE A 158 -5.70 4.98 7.93
N ASP A 159 -6.98 4.70 7.99
CA ASP A 159 -7.95 5.46 8.79
C ASP A 159 -7.62 5.38 10.28
N TRP A 160 -7.23 4.20 10.78
CA TRP A 160 -6.71 4.08 12.13
C TRP A 160 -5.44 4.91 12.33
N THR A 161 -4.49 4.88 11.40
CA THR A 161 -3.23 5.65 11.51
C THR A 161 -3.50 7.15 11.59
N LEU A 162 -4.40 7.67 10.74
CA LEU A 162 -4.81 9.07 10.73
C LEU A 162 -5.47 9.47 12.06
N ALA A 163 -6.45 8.69 12.52
CA ALA A 163 -7.16 8.94 13.77
C ALA A 163 -6.24 8.84 14.98
N PHE A 164 -5.38 7.82 15.06
CA PHE A 164 -4.43 7.61 16.15
C PHE A 164 -3.42 8.77 16.26
N ARG A 165 -2.85 9.21 15.13
CA ARG A 165 -1.94 10.37 15.10
C ARG A 165 -2.65 11.65 15.52
N GLY A 166 -3.87 11.84 15.06
CA GLY A 166 -4.70 12.97 15.46
C GLY A 166 -5.05 12.96 16.94
N ASN A 167 -5.45 11.81 17.48
CA ASN A 167 -5.73 11.61 18.91
C ASN A 167 -4.52 11.99 19.76
N HIS A 168 -3.35 11.41 19.44
CA HIS A 168 -2.11 11.69 20.17
C HIS A 168 -1.74 13.18 20.12
N GLN A 169 -1.79 13.82 18.96
CA GLN A 169 -1.50 15.24 18.81
C GLN A 169 -2.48 16.11 19.62
N MET A 170 -3.78 15.79 19.63
CA MET A 170 -4.77 16.54 20.38
C MET A 170 -4.58 16.38 21.90
N ARG A 171 -4.21 15.17 22.37
CA ARG A 171 -3.85 14.95 23.78
C ARG A 171 -2.60 15.71 24.21
N GLU A 172 -1.56 15.72 23.38
CA GLU A 172 -0.34 16.50 23.63
C GLU A 172 -0.66 17.99 23.71
N GLU A 173 -1.46 18.52 22.80
CA GLU A 173 -1.81 19.93 22.79
C GLU A 173 -2.66 20.32 24.02
N TYR A 174 -3.65 19.49 24.35
CA TYR A 174 -4.44 19.66 25.58
C TYR A 174 -3.54 19.68 26.83
N ASN A 175 -2.60 18.75 26.93
CA ASN A 175 -1.72 18.61 28.10
C ASN A 175 -0.76 19.80 28.30
N LYS A 176 -0.46 20.59 27.25
CA LYS A 176 0.38 21.80 27.37
C LYS A 176 -0.25 22.89 28.24
N THR A 177 -1.59 22.96 28.27
CA THR A 177 -2.33 24.02 28.95
C THR A 177 -3.23 23.52 30.08
N ALA A 178 -3.43 22.20 30.17
CA ALA A 178 -4.31 21.60 31.15
C ALA A 178 -3.75 21.68 32.58
N LYS A 179 -4.61 22.00 33.54
CA LYS A 179 -4.26 21.93 34.97
C LYS A 179 -3.97 20.50 35.46
N LYS A 180 -4.58 19.51 34.81
CA LYS A 180 -4.40 18.07 35.01
C LYS A 180 -4.19 17.41 33.65
N THR A 181 -3.04 16.79 33.46
CA THR A 181 -2.73 16.04 32.24
C THR A 181 -3.53 14.74 32.15
N ILE A 182 -3.78 14.28 30.93
CA ILE A 182 -4.39 12.99 30.63
C ILE A 182 -3.39 12.09 29.93
N LYS A 183 -3.43 10.79 30.25
CA LYS A 183 -2.65 9.75 29.57
C LYS A 183 -3.38 9.24 28.33
N ASP A 184 -2.70 8.48 27.50
CA ASP A 184 -3.31 7.87 26.29
C ASP A 184 -4.44 6.89 26.63
N THR A 185 -4.43 6.29 27.83
CA THR A 185 -5.46 5.37 28.31
C THR A 185 -6.61 6.05 29.05
N ASP A 186 -6.46 7.31 29.42
CA ASP A 186 -7.50 8.04 30.13
C ASP A 186 -8.61 8.46 29.16
N PRO A 187 -9.90 8.51 29.58
CA PRO A 187 -10.95 9.10 28.77
C PRO A 187 -10.62 10.55 28.38
N MET A 188 -10.95 10.94 27.17
CA MET A 188 -10.86 12.35 26.79
C MET A 188 -11.89 13.19 27.58
N PRO A 189 -11.53 14.41 28.02
CA PRO A 189 -12.50 15.35 28.54
C PRO A 189 -13.60 15.63 27.49
N PRO A 190 -14.87 15.85 27.89
CA PRO A 190 -15.99 15.95 26.95
C PRO A 190 -15.78 16.96 25.82
N ALA A 191 -15.19 18.12 26.08
CA ALA A 191 -14.90 19.11 25.06
C ALA A 191 -13.88 18.61 24.03
N LEU A 192 -12.82 17.92 24.49
CA LEU A 192 -11.80 17.34 23.63
C LEU A 192 -12.35 16.16 22.82
N ALA A 193 -13.18 15.31 23.43
CA ALA A 193 -13.88 14.21 22.75
C ALA A 193 -14.77 14.73 21.62
N THR A 194 -15.55 15.80 21.87
CA THR A 194 -16.39 16.44 20.84
C THR A 194 -15.55 17.00 19.70
N GLU A 195 -14.41 17.64 19.99
CA GLU A 195 -13.49 18.16 18.97
C GLU A 195 -12.86 17.00 18.16
N PHE A 196 -12.43 15.93 18.82
CA PHE A 196 -11.88 14.75 18.19
C PHE A 196 -12.91 14.08 17.28
N GLN A 197 -14.15 13.93 17.75
CA GLN A 197 -15.25 13.40 16.94
C GLN A 197 -15.54 14.28 15.71
N ALA A 198 -15.58 15.61 15.87
CA ALA A 198 -15.82 16.52 14.76
C ALA A 198 -14.74 16.42 13.68
N LYS A 199 -13.48 16.18 14.07
CA LYS A 199 -12.33 16.15 13.15
C LYS A 199 -12.08 14.77 12.54
N TYR A 200 -12.24 13.70 13.31
CA TYR A 200 -11.85 12.36 12.91
C TYR A 200 -12.98 11.33 12.92
N GLY A 201 -14.21 11.72 13.31
CA GLY A 201 -15.35 10.79 13.40
C GLY A 201 -15.62 10.07 12.08
N ALA A 202 -15.69 10.81 10.97
CA ALA A 202 -15.92 10.24 9.66
C ALA A 202 -14.78 9.26 9.23
N THR A 203 -13.53 9.57 9.58
CA THR A 203 -12.36 8.70 9.33
C THR A 203 -12.47 7.41 10.14
N VAL A 204 -12.80 7.50 11.43
CA VAL A 204 -12.94 6.31 12.29
C VAL A 204 -14.11 5.44 11.82
N ASP A 205 -15.26 6.03 11.53
CA ASP A 205 -16.43 5.28 11.07
C ASP A 205 -16.17 4.61 9.70
N GLY A 206 -15.53 5.30 8.76
CA GLY A 206 -15.12 4.75 7.47
C GLY A 206 -14.16 3.57 7.60
N GLY A 207 -13.17 3.68 8.49
CA GLY A 207 -12.24 2.60 8.80
C GLY A 207 -12.94 1.39 9.44
N VAL A 208 -13.88 1.62 10.37
CA VAL A 208 -14.70 0.56 10.98
C VAL A 208 -15.51 -0.18 9.92
N GLU A 209 -16.17 0.54 9.01
CA GLU A 209 -16.96 -0.06 7.92
C GLU A 209 -16.05 -0.88 6.97
N SER A 210 -14.90 -0.33 6.61
CA SER A 210 -13.94 -1.01 5.72
C SER A 210 -13.42 -2.30 6.35
N LEU A 211 -12.99 -2.30 7.62
CA LEU A 211 -12.53 -3.51 8.27
C LEU A 211 -13.64 -4.56 8.47
N LYS A 212 -14.86 -4.15 8.78
CA LYS A 212 -16.01 -5.05 8.81
C LYS A 212 -16.26 -5.69 7.45
N LYS A 213 -16.10 -4.92 6.36
CA LYS A 213 -16.22 -5.45 5.00
C LYS A 213 -15.11 -6.44 4.69
N ALA A 214 -13.86 -6.15 5.05
CA ALA A 214 -12.74 -7.08 4.91
C ALA A 214 -13.01 -8.41 5.65
N MET A 215 -13.51 -8.35 6.89
CA MET A 215 -13.89 -9.53 7.68
C MET A 215 -15.09 -10.29 7.09
N THR A 216 -16.04 -9.60 6.48
CA THR A 216 -17.15 -10.26 5.77
C THR A 216 -16.65 -11.06 4.58
N LEU A 217 -15.68 -10.53 3.84
CA LEU A 217 -15.05 -11.19 2.68
C LEU A 217 -14.08 -12.30 3.09
N ARG A 218 -13.42 -12.15 4.25
CA ARG A 218 -12.49 -13.14 4.83
C ARG A 218 -12.76 -13.27 6.33
N PRO A 219 -13.61 -14.24 6.76
CA PRO A 219 -14.04 -14.37 8.16
C PRO A 219 -12.94 -14.66 9.19
N ASP A 220 -11.79 -15.18 8.77
CA ASP A 220 -10.64 -15.48 9.62
C ASP A 220 -9.50 -14.44 9.47
N TYR A 221 -9.83 -13.23 9.02
CA TYR A 221 -8.87 -12.15 8.83
C TYR A 221 -8.50 -11.50 10.17
N ASP A 222 -7.63 -12.17 10.91
CA ASP A 222 -7.21 -11.76 12.25
C ASP A 222 -6.51 -10.39 12.30
N ASP A 223 -5.78 -9.99 11.24
CA ASP A 223 -5.19 -8.65 11.16
C ASP A 223 -6.26 -7.56 11.03
N ALA A 224 -7.33 -7.79 10.24
CA ALA A 224 -8.43 -6.83 10.14
C ALA A 224 -9.18 -6.69 11.48
N MET A 225 -9.38 -7.79 12.21
CA MET A 225 -9.95 -7.77 13.56
C MET A 225 -9.07 -6.99 14.54
N ALA A 226 -7.75 -7.14 14.45
CA ALA A 226 -6.80 -6.43 15.30
C ALA A 226 -6.87 -4.91 15.08
N TYR A 227 -6.96 -4.43 13.83
CA TYR A 227 -7.13 -3.00 13.56
C TYR A 227 -8.54 -2.50 13.87
N LEU A 228 -9.58 -3.31 13.70
CA LEU A 228 -10.94 -2.96 14.09
C LEU A 228 -11.05 -2.73 15.61
N ASN A 229 -10.41 -3.58 16.42
CA ASN A 229 -10.27 -3.35 17.86
C ASN A 229 -9.64 -1.99 18.16
N LEU A 230 -8.57 -1.62 17.45
CA LEU A 230 -7.89 -0.34 17.65
C LEU A 230 -8.79 0.86 17.25
N LEU A 231 -9.58 0.72 16.19
CA LEU A 231 -10.55 1.75 15.79
C LEU A 231 -11.70 1.90 16.78
N TYR A 232 -12.21 0.82 17.35
CA TYR A 232 -13.20 0.93 18.43
C TYR A 232 -12.65 1.66 19.66
N ARG A 233 -11.35 1.52 19.97
CA ARG A 233 -10.73 2.32 21.04
C ARG A 233 -10.63 3.80 20.67
N GLN A 234 -10.38 4.15 19.41
CA GLN A 234 -10.46 5.55 18.96
C GLN A 234 -11.91 6.06 19.04
N LYS A 235 -12.90 5.23 18.71
CA LYS A 235 -14.31 5.57 18.83
C LYS A 235 -14.72 5.81 20.28
N ALA A 236 -14.28 4.97 21.21
CA ALA A 236 -14.51 5.14 22.64
C ALA A 236 -13.98 6.48 23.19
N ASP A 237 -12.91 7.03 22.58
CA ASP A 237 -12.38 8.35 22.95
C ASP A 237 -13.23 9.52 22.43
N MET A 238 -14.15 9.27 21.49
CA MET A 238 -15.11 10.25 20.98
C MET A 238 -16.39 10.31 21.82
N GLU A 239 -16.62 9.28 22.65
CA GLU A 239 -17.85 9.18 23.42
C GLU A 239 -17.83 10.12 24.64
N THR A 240 -18.94 10.83 24.83
CA THR A 240 -19.10 11.78 25.92
C THR A 240 -19.76 11.16 27.17
N THR A 241 -20.32 9.95 27.03
CA THR A 241 -20.94 9.20 28.14
C THR A 241 -20.14 7.95 28.48
N PRO A 242 -20.02 7.57 29.76
CA PRO A 242 -19.33 6.35 30.16
C PRO A 242 -19.93 5.10 29.53
N GLU A 243 -21.25 5.03 29.43
CA GLU A 243 -21.99 3.87 28.90
C GLU A 243 -21.67 3.61 27.41
N ALA A 244 -21.64 4.67 26.58
CA ALA A 244 -21.29 4.56 25.17
C ALA A 244 -19.83 4.17 25.00
N ARG A 245 -18.92 4.80 25.77
CA ARG A 245 -17.50 4.47 25.79
C ARG A 245 -17.27 3.01 26.17
N ASP A 246 -17.91 2.52 27.22
CA ASP A 246 -17.73 1.14 27.70
C ASP A 246 -18.26 0.12 26.67
N ALA A 247 -19.32 0.47 25.91
CA ALA A 247 -19.82 -0.37 24.83
C ALA A 247 -18.80 -0.52 23.70
N ASP A 248 -18.12 0.56 23.30
CA ASP A 248 -17.06 0.51 22.28
C ASP A 248 -15.81 -0.22 22.79
N ILE A 249 -15.41 -0.01 24.05
CA ILE A 249 -14.31 -0.77 24.68
C ILE A 249 -14.64 -2.26 24.72
N LYS A 250 -15.88 -2.63 25.10
CA LYS A 250 -16.30 -4.03 25.06
C LYS A 250 -16.21 -4.62 23.65
N SER A 251 -16.64 -3.88 22.63
CA SER A 251 -16.52 -4.31 21.23
C SER A 251 -15.07 -4.54 20.82
N ALA A 252 -14.16 -3.67 21.29
CA ALA A 252 -12.73 -3.83 21.07
C ALA A 252 -12.18 -5.10 21.75
N ASP A 253 -12.55 -5.35 23.00
CA ASP A 253 -12.07 -6.50 23.78
C ASP A 253 -12.60 -7.84 23.22
N ASP A 254 -13.87 -7.88 22.80
CA ASP A 254 -14.47 -9.06 22.13
C ASP A 254 -13.67 -9.42 20.85
N LEU A 255 -13.14 -8.45 20.09
CA LEU A 255 -12.29 -8.69 18.93
C LEU A 255 -10.92 -9.25 19.31
N VAL A 256 -10.32 -8.79 20.42
CA VAL A 256 -9.04 -9.35 20.91
C VAL A 256 -9.19 -10.85 21.22
N ASP A 257 -10.30 -11.23 21.84
CA ASP A 257 -10.55 -12.65 22.17
C ASP A 257 -10.79 -13.50 20.90
N GLN A 258 -11.49 -12.96 19.89
CA GLN A 258 -11.62 -13.61 18.59
C GLN A 258 -10.27 -13.83 17.91
N VAL A 259 -9.38 -12.80 17.88
CA VAL A 259 -8.02 -12.92 17.32
C VAL A 259 -7.23 -14.01 18.02
N LYS A 260 -7.27 -14.07 19.38
CA LYS A 260 -6.61 -15.14 20.15
C LYS A 260 -7.11 -16.53 19.74
N ALA A 261 -8.44 -16.69 19.65
CA ALA A 261 -9.06 -17.95 19.27
C ALA A 261 -8.68 -18.40 17.85
N ILE A 262 -8.62 -17.46 16.88
CA ILE A 262 -8.19 -17.74 15.50
C ILE A 262 -6.72 -18.16 15.48
N LYS A 263 -5.83 -17.43 16.16
CA LYS A 263 -4.40 -17.76 16.21
C LYS A 263 -4.16 -19.12 16.85
N GLN A 264 -4.87 -19.47 17.92
CA GLN A 264 -4.78 -20.79 18.55
C GLN A 264 -5.21 -21.90 17.59
N ARG A 265 -6.32 -21.72 16.84
CA ARG A 265 -6.77 -22.68 15.81
C ARG A 265 -5.75 -22.85 14.70
N LYS A 266 -5.17 -21.74 14.20
CA LYS A 266 -4.13 -21.78 13.15
C LYS A 266 -2.87 -22.53 13.62
N MET A 267 -2.47 -22.36 14.90
CA MET A 267 -1.31 -23.06 15.49
C MET A 267 -1.57 -24.54 15.75
N SER A 268 -2.80 -24.93 16.07
CA SER A 268 -3.19 -26.33 16.35
C SER A 268 -3.57 -27.12 15.11
N ALA A 269 -3.73 -26.46 13.95
CA ALA A 269 -3.99 -27.15 12.69
C ALA A 269 -2.76 -27.99 12.29
N PRO A 270 -2.90 -29.29 11.92
CA PRO A 270 -1.79 -30.10 11.44
C PRO A 270 -1.15 -29.42 10.23
N THR A 271 0.17 -29.24 10.26
CA THR A 271 0.92 -28.84 9.07
C THR A 271 0.68 -29.90 8.00
N ALA A 272 0.09 -29.47 6.86
CA ALA A 272 -0.06 -30.37 5.72
C ALA A 272 1.31 -30.96 5.35
N PRO A 273 1.42 -32.26 5.09
CA PRO A 273 2.69 -32.86 4.70
C PRO A 273 3.17 -32.17 3.44
N THR A 274 4.36 -31.59 3.50
CA THR A 274 5.07 -31.03 2.34
C THR A 274 5.33 -32.19 1.37
N SER A 275 4.55 -32.21 0.29
CA SER A 275 4.75 -33.13 -0.84
C SER A 275 5.88 -32.64 -1.76
#